data_ce13b36f04a6c1fa12658633378d8789
#
_entry.id   ce13b36f04a6c1fa12658633378d8789
#
_cell.length_a   1.000
_cell.length_b   1.000
_cell.length_c   1.000
_cell.angle_alpha   90.00
_cell.angle_beta   90.00
_cell.angle_gamma   90.00
#
_symmetry.space_group_name_H-M   'P 1'
#
loop_
_entity.id
_entity.type
_entity.pdbx_description
1 polymer ?
#
loop_
_entity_poly.entity_id
_entity_poly.type
_entity_poly.pdbx_seq_one_letter_code
_entity_poly.pdbx_strand_id
1 'polypeptide(L)'
;LYYTSYPVKLNGSLPDIHPVPQSSGQVWNLCKIGDDLFCLHDRGIFQIKGTSIHRITDITGAWCCQEVMGRPDRMFVGVYNGIYLLEKKAGEWHMLCKIEGFVDSSRLFEQESARVLWVHNSGIITRVELSEDLTRQISVKSYGVAEGFPVERDIYVAKIEGRVYFATSHGIYKYNIHKDMMEPCSDMNNLLNGTAPYTRLLEYHDRLISLSPYEICIANLGTYKRGANTSINSIPQ
;
A
#
# COMPACT_ATOMS: atom_id res chain seq x y z
N LEU A 1 -19.28 -7.08 -2.69
CA LEU A 1 -19.11 -6.39 -1.42
C LEU A 1 -20.31 -6.67 -0.51
N TYR A 2 -20.05 -6.81 0.79
CA TYR A 2 -21.08 -7.05 1.80
C TYR A 2 -20.87 -6.12 2.99
N TYR A 3 -21.92 -5.87 3.75
CA TYR A 3 -21.86 -5.13 5.00
C TYR A 3 -22.65 -5.84 6.10
N THR A 4 -22.31 -5.55 7.35
CA THR A 4 -23.07 -5.95 8.53
C THR A 4 -23.14 -4.77 9.49
N SER A 5 -24.09 -4.79 10.43
CA SER A 5 -24.17 -3.77 11.48
C SER A 5 -23.06 -3.96 12.53
N TYR A 6 -22.56 -2.86 13.07
CA TYR A 6 -21.60 -2.87 14.17
C TYR A 6 -22.29 -2.36 15.46
N PRO A 7 -21.99 -2.90 16.65
CA PRO A 7 -21.11 -4.05 16.89
C PRO A 7 -21.73 -5.37 16.39
N VAL A 8 -20.87 -6.26 15.87
CA VAL A 8 -21.30 -7.62 15.51
C VAL A 8 -21.72 -8.35 16.78
N LYS A 9 -23.00 -8.66 16.92
CA LYS A 9 -23.51 -9.44 18.06
C LYS A 9 -23.22 -10.92 17.82
N LEU A 10 -22.24 -11.47 18.52
CA LEU A 10 -21.90 -12.89 18.50
C LEU A 10 -22.73 -13.66 19.54
N ASN A 11 -24.05 -13.67 19.39
CA ASN A 11 -24.97 -14.40 20.29
C ASN A 11 -25.14 -15.87 19.90
N GLY A 12 -24.12 -16.48 19.26
CA GLY A 12 -24.22 -17.84 18.74
C GLY A 12 -24.96 -17.96 17.40
N SER A 13 -25.50 -16.86 16.86
CA SER A 13 -26.03 -16.76 15.50
C SER A 13 -25.00 -16.11 14.57
N LEU A 14 -25.03 -16.50 13.31
CA LEU A 14 -24.23 -15.80 12.28
C LEU A 14 -24.63 -14.32 12.22
N PRO A 15 -23.66 -13.41 11.99
CA PRO A 15 -23.97 -12.00 11.79
C PRO A 15 -24.90 -11.83 10.57
N ASP A 16 -25.80 -10.88 10.66
CA ASP A 16 -26.67 -10.52 9.54
C ASP A 16 -25.84 -9.79 8.47
N ILE A 17 -25.56 -10.46 7.36
CA ILE A 17 -24.70 -10.00 6.27
C ILE A 17 -25.54 -9.66 5.06
N HIS A 18 -25.46 -8.42 4.60
CA HIS A 18 -26.21 -7.91 3.46
C HIS A 18 -25.29 -7.60 2.28
N PRO A 19 -25.68 -7.96 1.04
CA PRO A 19 -24.94 -7.53 -0.14
C PRO A 19 -25.08 -6.03 -0.36
N VAL A 20 -24.00 -5.37 -0.74
CA VAL A 20 -24.04 -3.99 -1.22
C VAL A 20 -24.56 -4.01 -2.66
N PRO A 21 -25.70 -3.34 -2.96
CA PRO A 21 -26.26 -3.33 -4.32
C PRO A 21 -25.23 -2.87 -5.36
N GLN A 22 -25.26 -3.46 -6.56
CA GLN A 22 -24.39 -3.13 -7.70
C GLN A 22 -22.88 -3.41 -7.51
N SER A 23 -22.47 -4.02 -6.40
CA SER A 23 -21.06 -4.37 -6.12
C SER A 23 -20.67 -5.78 -6.56
N SER A 24 -21.46 -6.44 -7.39
CA SER A 24 -21.15 -7.79 -7.90
C SER A 24 -19.95 -7.74 -8.85
N GLY A 25 -19.03 -8.70 -8.72
CA GLY A 25 -17.78 -8.79 -9.44
C GLY A 25 -16.59 -8.82 -8.46
N GLN A 26 -15.40 -8.59 -8.97
CA GLN A 26 -14.18 -8.70 -8.20
C GLN A 26 -13.83 -7.37 -7.54
N VAL A 27 -13.88 -7.34 -6.21
CA VAL A 27 -13.38 -6.23 -5.38
C VAL A 27 -11.93 -6.55 -5.02
N TRP A 28 -11.01 -5.67 -5.41
CA TRP A 28 -9.58 -5.83 -5.14
C TRP A 28 -9.19 -5.24 -3.79
N ASN A 29 -9.77 -4.08 -3.45
CA ASN A 29 -9.41 -3.40 -2.22
C ASN A 29 -10.53 -2.47 -1.75
N LEU A 30 -10.50 -2.16 -0.46
CA LEU A 30 -11.23 -1.04 0.15
C LEU A 30 -10.20 -0.08 0.72
N CYS A 31 -10.29 1.19 0.38
CA CYS A 31 -9.40 2.20 0.92
C CYS A 31 -10.12 3.45 1.36
N LYS A 32 -9.58 4.09 2.38
CA LYS A 32 -10.11 5.32 2.96
C LYS A 32 -9.17 6.48 2.63
N ILE A 33 -9.71 7.55 2.06
CA ILE A 33 -9.02 8.82 1.77
C ILE A 33 -9.79 9.92 2.48
N GLY A 34 -9.19 10.53 3.50
CA GLY A 34 -9.93 11.42 4.39
C GLY A 34 -11.14 10.71 5.00
N ASP A 35 -12.33 11.25 4.79
CA ASP A 35 -13.60 10.64 5.23
C ASP A 35 -14.28 9.78 4.17
N ASP A 36 -13.77 9.76 2.96
CA ASP A 36 -14.33 9.00 1.85
C ASP A 36 -13.81 7.54 1.85
N LEU A 37 -14.71 6.59 1.66
CA LEU A 37 -14.41 5.17 1.52
C LEU A 37 -14.59 4.75 0.06
N PHE A 38 -13.58 4.07 -0.49
CA PHE A 38 -13.56 3.62 -1.88
C PHE A 38 -13.54 2.10 -1.98
N CYS A 39 -14.25 1.61 -2.98
CA CYS A 39 -14.20 0.23 -3.44
C CYS A 39 -13.46 0.20 -4.79
N LEU A 40 -12.29 -0.44 -4.79
CA LEU A 40 -11.49 -0.66 -5.99
C LEU A 40 -11.90 -1.99 -6.60
N HIS A 41 -12.40 -1.91 -7.83
CA HIS A 41 -13.13 -2.99 -8.46
C HIS A 41 -12.57 -3.29 -9.86
N ASP A 42 -12.82 -4.50 -10.38
CA ASP A 42 -12.47 -4.88 -11.76
C ASP A 42 -13.18 -4.02 -12.81
N ARG A 43 -14.34 -3.42 -12.47
CA ARG A 43 -15.17 -2.63 -13.39
C ARG A 43 -15.14 -1.12 -13.11
N GLY A 44 -14.24 -0.63 -12.27
CA GLY A 44 -14.16 0.79 -11.97
C GLY A 44 -13.79 1.11 -10.54
N ILE A 45 -13.79 2.39 -10.24
CA ILE A 45 -13.61 2.94 -8.90
C ILE A 45 -14.96 3.43 -8.41
N PHE A 46 -15.36 3.00 -7.22
CA PHE A 46 -16.63 3.39 -6.61
C PHE A 46 -16.39 4.04 -5.26
N GLN A 47 -17.14 5.09 -4.95
CA GLN A 47 -17.26 5.66 -3.63
C GLN A 47 -18.37 4.95 -2.87
N ILE A 48 -18.12 4.54 -1.64
CA ILE A 48 -19.12 3.92 -0.75
C ILE A 48 -19.75 5.03 0.09
N LYS A 49 -21.06 5.15 0.03
CA LYS A 49 -21.87 6.08 0.85
C LYS A 49 -22.93 5.30 1.59
N GLY A 50 -22.72 5.11 2.92
CA GLY A 50 -23.57 4.23 3.71
C GLY A 50 -23.55 2.79 3.18
N THR A 51 -24.69 2.28 2.74
CA THR A 51 -24.85 0.92 2.20
C THR A 51 -24.93 0.86 0.68
N SER A 52 -24.59 1.95 -0.01
CA SER A 52 -24.63 2.04 -1.48
C SER A 52 -23.27 2.41 -2.05
N ILE A 53 -23.07 2.13 -3.34
CA ILE A 53 -21.88 2.52 -4.09
C ILE A 53 -22.25 3.44 -5.24
N HIS A 54 -21.38 4.43 -5.50
CA HIS A 54 -21.47 5.38 -6.60
C HIS A 54 -20.23 5.27 -7.47
N ARG A 55 -20.40 5.00 -8.75
CA ARG A 55 -19.27 4.90 -9.68
C ARG A 55 -18.65 6.28 -9.91
N ILE A 56 -17.34 6.38 -9.69
CA ILE A 56 -16.54 7.57 -10.01
C ILE A 56 -15.98 7.46 -11.42
N THR A 57 -15.45 6.28 -11.77
CA THR A 57 -14.81 6.03 -13.07
C THR A 57 -15.10 4.60 -13.52
N ASP A 58 -14.89 4.33 -14.79
CA ASP A 58 -14.94 3.01 -15.44
C ASP A 58 -13.53 2.40 -15.66
N ILE A 59 -12.50 2.96 -15.02
CA ILE A 59 -11.13 2.45 -15.09
C ILE A 59 -11.09 1.03 -14.54
N THR A 60 -10.74 0.07 -15.37
CA THR A 60 -10.69 -1.35 -14.99
C THR A 60 -9.41 -1.71 -14.23
N GLY A 61 -9.54 -2.65 -13.29
CA GLY A 61 -8.39 -3.23 -12.58
C GLY A 61 -7.73 -2.30 -11.58
N ALA A 62 -8.52 -1.52 -10.84
CA ALA A 62 -8.01 -0.71 -9.73
C ALA A 62 -7.61 -1.61 -8.55
N TRP A 63 -6.32 -1.59 -8.15
CA TRP A 63 -5.74 -2.45 -7.12
C TRP A 63 -5.54 -1.76 -5.79
N CYS A 64 -5.04 -0.53 -5.84
CA CYS A 64 -4.69 0.27 -4.66
C CYS A 64 -4.93 1.74 -4.92
N CYS A 65 -5.17 2.50 -3.86
CA CYS A 65 -5.18 3.94 -3.91
C CYS A 65 -4.54 4.55 -2.67
N GLN A 66 -3.98 5.74 -2.84
CA GLN A 66 -3.42 6.54 -1.74
C GLN A 66 -3.69 8.02 -1.98
N GLU A 67 -3.97 8.75 -0.90
CA GLU A 67 -3.96 10.21 -0.93
C GLU A 67 -2.58 10.71 -1.36
N VAL A 68 -2.54 11.74 -2.21
CA VAL A 68 -1.27 12.38 -2.59
C VAL A 68 -0.72 13.14 -1.39
N MET A 69 0.52 12.84 -1.00
CA MET A 69 1.17 13.49 0.13
C MET A 69 1.09 15.02 0.03
N GLY A 70 0.49 15.65 1.06
CA GLY A 70 0.30 17.09 1.12
C GLY A 70 -0.78 17.67 0.20
N ARG A 71 -1.59 16.82 -0.45
CA ARG A 71 -2.71 17.22 -1.32
C ARG A 71 -3.93 16.35 -1.04
N PRO A 72 -4.72 16.64 0.01
CA PRO A 72 -5.83 15.79 0.44
C PRO A 72 -7.02 15.80 -0.55
N ASP A 73 -7.01 16.70 -1.52
CA ASP A 73 -7.93 16.78 -2.64
C ASP A 73 -7.54 15.89 -3.83
N ARG A 74 -6.43 15.13 -3.73
CA ARG A 74 -5.93 14.27 -4.80
C ARG A 74 -5.60 12.87 -4.32
N MET A 75 -5.79 11.88 -5.20
CA MET A 75 -5.34 10.51 -4.95
C MET A 75 -4.74 9.87 -6.19
N PHE A 76 -3.72 9.06 -5.98
CA PHE A 76 -3.22 8.11 -6.96
C PHE A 76 -3.99 6.81 -6.88
N VAL A 77 -4.25 6.20 -8.04
CA VAL A 77 -4.85 4.87 -8.15
C VAL A 77 -4.01 4.00 -9.06
N GLY A 78 -3.48 2.91 -8.51
CA GLY A 78 -2.73 1.91 -9.26
C GLY A 78 -3.66 0.93 -9.95
N VAL A 79 -3.39 0.68 -11.24
CA VAL A 79 -4.19 -0.18 -12.10
C VAL A 79 -3.32 -1.17 -12.89
N TYR A 80 -3.94 -2.02 -13.74
CA TYR A 80 -3.21 -3.00 -14.56
C TYR A 80 -2.15 -2.41 -15.48
N ASN A 81 -2.31 -1.18 -15.94
CA ASN A 81 -1.48 -0.59 -16.98
C ASN A 81 -1.02 0.84 -16.64
N GLY A 82 -0.76 1.13 -15.39
CA GLY A 82 -0.25 2.43 -14.95
C GLY A 82 -0.84 2.93 -13.65
N ILE A 83 -0.80 4.24 -13.49
CA ILE A 83 -1.35 4.98 -12.35
C ILE A 83 -2.25 6.09 -12.88
N TYR A 84 -3.39 6.27 -12.25
CA TYR A 84 -4.29 7.39 -12.50
C TYR A 84 -4.24 8.38 -11.34
N LEU A 85 -4.42 9.65 -11.68
CA LEU A 85 -4.59 10.75 -10.73
C LEU A 85 -6.06 11.15 -10.73
N LEU A 86 -6.68 11.15 -9.55
CA LEU A 86 -8.03 11.66 -9.33
C LEU A 86 -7.96 12.92 -8.48
N GLU A 87 -8.95 13.79 -8.63
CA GLU A 87 -9.07 15.06 -7.92
C GLU A 87 -10.48 15.23 -7.35
N LYS A 88 -10.57 15.77 -6.14
CA LYS A 88 -11.83 16.12 -5.50
C LYS A 88 -12.18 17.59 -5.78
N LYS A 89 -13.26 17.82 -6.51
CA LYS A 89 -13.80 19.17 -6.82
C LYS A 89 -15.23 19.30 -6.33
N ALA A 90 -15.54 20.37 -5.62
CA ALA A 90 -16.88 20.63 -5.08
C ALA A 90 -17.44 19.42 -4.26
N GLY A 91 -16.57 18.68 -3.57
CA GLY A 91 -16.96 17.51 -2.78
C GLY A 91 -17.07 16.19 -3.55
N GLU A 92 -16.90 16.20 -4.85
CA GLU A 92 -16.99 15.02 -5.72
C GLU A 92 -15.63 14.65 -6.31
N TRP A 93 -15.38 13.34 -6.43
CA TRP A 93 -14.15 12.81 -7.02
C TRP A 93 -14.29 12.61 -8.52
N HIS A 94 -13.30 13.07 -9.27
CA HIS A 94 -13.22 12.97 -10.71
C HIS A 94 -11.86 12.46 -11.15
N MET A 95 -11.82 11.70 -12.25
CA MET A 95 -10.56 11.37 -12.90
C MET A 95 -9.96 12.63 -13.52
N LEU A 96 -8.69 12.93 -13.13
CA LEU A 96 -7.96 14.04 -13.73
C LEU A 96 -7.18 13.58 -14.97
N CYS A 97 -6.32 12.56 -14.82
CA CYS A 97 -5.56 12.00 -15.92
C CYS A 97 -5.01 10.60 -15.60
N LYS A 98 -4.55 9.88 -16.60
CA LYS A 98 -3.57 8.81 -16.47
C LYS A 98 -2.17 9.41 -16.47
N ILE A 99 -1.27 8.96 -15.60
CA ILE A 99 0.12 9.41 -15.58
C ILE A 99 0.78 9.05 -16.92
N GLU A 100 1.16 10.07 -17.69
CA GLU A 100 1.79 9.88 -18.99
C GLU A 100 3.18 9.25 -18.86
N GLY A 101 3.50 8.31 -19.74
CA GLY A 101 4.80 7.63 -19.81
C GLY A 101 4.92 6.41 -18.90
N PHE A 102 4.11 6.28 -17.84
CA PHE A 102 4.14 5.11 -16.97
C PHE A 102 3.01 4.13 -17.31
N VAL A 103 3.39 2.92 -17.72
CA VAL A 103 2.45 1.90 -18.24
C VAL A 103 2.51 0.56 -17.52
N ASP A 104 3.40 0.42 -16.53
CA ASP A 104 3.53 -0.82 -15.79
C ASP A 104 2.39 -1.02 -14.80
N SER A 105 2.03 -2.28 -14.57
CA SER A 105 1.03 -2.64 -13.57
C SER A 105 1.43 -2.15 -12.18
N SER A 106 0.50 -1.50 -11.48
CA SER A 106 0.73 -0.88 -10.17
C SER A 106 -0.18 -1.51 -9.11
N ARG A 107 0.18 -2.74 -8.70
CA ARG A 107 -0.61 -3.49 -7.71
C ARG A 107 -0.53 -2.92 -6.30
N LEU A 108 0.61 -2.34 -5.97
CA LEU A 108 0.89 -1.68 -4.70
C LEU A 108 1.94 -0.60 -4.96
N PHE A 109 1.84 0.52 -4.30
CA PHE A 109 2.89 1.52 -4.28
C PHE A 109 2.93 2.23 -2.93
N GLU A 110 4.09 2.83 -2.62
CA GLU A 110 4.26 3.71 -1.48
C GLU A 110 4.90 5.02 -1.93
N GLN A 111 4.43 6.12 -1.34
CA GLN A 111 4.94 7.45 -1.66
C GLN A 111 6.14 7.77 -0.76
N GLU A 112 7.31 8.00 -1.36
CA GLU A 112 8.46 8.63 -0.69
C GLU A 112 8.20 10.13 -0.50
N SER A 113 7.59 10.76 -1.51
CA SER A 113 7.12 12.14 -1.50
C SER A 113 5.89 12.28 -2.40
N ALA A 114 5.33 13.49 -2.50
CA ALA A 114 4.22 13.75 -3.43
C ALA A 114 4.55 13.39 -4.89
N ARG A 115 5.83 13.40 -5.26
CA ARG A 115 6.30 13.21 -6.65
C ARG A 115 7.08 11.92 -6.87
N VAL A 116 7.39 11.17 -5.81
CA VAL A 116 8.20 9.97 -5.90
C VAL A 116 7.42 8.79 -5.35
N LEU A 117 7.20 7.80 -6.20
CA LEU A 117 6.48 6.57 -5.89
C LEU A 117 7.42 5.38 -6.02
N TRP A 118 7.33 4.47 -5.07
CA TRP A 118 7.91 3.14 -5.14
C TRP A 118 6.83 2.15 -5.50
N VAL A 119 6.83 1.67 -6.72
CA VAL A 119 5.79 0.80 -7.29
C VAL A 119 6.24 -0.65 -7.23
N HIS A 120 5.39 -1.49 -6.67
CA HIS A 120 5.55 -2.93 -6.67
C HIS A 120 4.73 -3.55 -7.80
N ASN A 121 5.40 -4.30 -8.67
CA ASN A 121 4.79 -5.09 -9.72
C ASN A 121 5.44 -6.47 -9.81
N SER A 122 4.68 -7.53 -9.53
CA SER A 122 5.14 -8.92 -9.68
C SER A 122 6.48 -9.23 -8.97
N GLY A 123 6.65 -8.63 -7.78
CA GLY A 123 7.87 -8.82 -6.97
C GLY A 123 9.04 -7.91 -7.35
N ILE A 124 8.89 -7.06 -8.36
CA ILE A 124 9.90 -6.07 -8.77
C ILE A 124 9.52 -4.72 -8.18
N ILE A 125 10.53 -3.97 -7.76
CA ILE A 125 10.37 -2.61 -7.25
C ILE A 125 10.88 -1.61 -8.29
N THR A 126 10.04 -0.63 -8.59
CA THR A 126 10.35 0.45 -9.52
C THR A 126 10.14 1.80 -8.84
N ARG A 127 11.14 2.66 -8.88
CA ARG A 127 11.06 4.06 -8.45
C ARG A 127 10.61 4.91 -9.61
N VAL A 128 9.52 5.64 -9.42
CA VAL A 128 8.91 6.52 -10.43
C VAL A 128 8.93 7.93 -9.91
N GLU A 129 9.54 8.84 -10.65
CA GLU A 129 9.51 10.27 -10.36
C GLU A 129 8.56 10.98 -11.31
N LEU A 130 7.68 11.81 -10.76
CA LEU A 130 6.64 12.53 -11.47
C LEU A 130 6.97 14.01 -11.65
N SER A 131 6.40 14.62 -12.68
CA SER A 131 6.40 16.07 -12.90
C SER A 131 5.77 16.81 -11.71
N GLU A 132 5.98 18.12 -11.62
CA GLU A 132 5.47 18.95 -10.53
C GLU A 132 3.94 18.95 -10.46
N ASP A 133 3.28 18.89 -11.60
CA ASP A 133 1.83 18.80 -11.74
C ASP A 133 1.28 17.38 -11.56
N LEU A 134 2.15 16.37 -11.41
CA LEU A 134 1.86 14.96 -11.20
C LEU A 134 1.25 14.25 -12.43
N THR A 135 1.31 14.84 -13.60
CA THR A 135 0.60 14.32 -14.78
C THR A 135 1.43 13.37 -15.63
N ARG A 136 2.76 13.40 -15.50
CA ARG A 136 3.67 12.58 -16.30
C ARG A 136 4.86 12.05 -15.51
N GLN A 137 5.39 10.92 -15.96
CA GLN A 137 6.67 10.37 -15.51
C GLN A 137 7.83 11.25 -16.00
N ILE A 138 8.79 11.58 -15.12
CA ILE A 138 10.06 12.21 -15.46
C ILE A 138 11.17 11.16 -15.57
N SER A 139 11.23 10.27 -14.57
CA SER A 139 12.18 9.17 -14.53
C SER A 139 11.56 7.90 -14.00
N VAL A 140 12.12 6.76 -14.41
CA VAL A 140 11.76 5.43 -13.92
C VAL A 140 13.01 4.58 -13.83
N LYS A 141 13.19 3.88 -12.71
CA LYS A 141 14.29 2.95 -12.50
C LYS A 141 13.82 1.77 -11.67
N SER A 142 14.12 0.56 -12.14
CA SER A 142 13.87 -0.67 -11.38
C SER A 142 15.08 -1.03 -10.54
N TYR A 143 14.82 -1.66 -9.38
CA TYR A 143 15.82 -2.03 -8.40
C TYR A 143 15.77 -3.54 -8.16
N GLY A 144 16.91 -4.18 -8.32
CA GLY A 144 17.15 -5.60 -8.13
C GLY A 144 18.49 -5.85 -7.43
N VAL A 145 19.11 -6.98 -7.74
CA VAL A 145 20.42 -7.37 -7.15
C VAL A 145 21.53 -6.37 -7.52
N ALA A 146 21.54 -5.87 -8.74
CA ALA A 146 22.50 -4.86 -9.17
C ALA A 146 22.44 -3.57 -8.36
N GLU A 147 21.26 -3.22 -7.85
CA GLU A 147 21.01 -2.04 -7.02
C GLU A 147 21.04 -2.35 -5.52
N GLY A 148 21.51 -3.53 -5.11
CA GLY A 148 21.80 -3.87 -3.70
C GLY A 148 20.74 -4.68 -2.97
N PHE A 149 19.67 -5.12 -3.64
CA PHE A 149 18.79 -6.13 -3.03
C PHE A 149 19.47 -7.52 -3.01
N PRO A 150 19.10 -8.39 -2.06
CA PRO A 150 19.63 -9.76 -1.99
C PRO A 150 18.96 -10.69 -3.02
N VAL A 151 17.87 -10.26 -3.64
CA VAL A 151 17.03 -11.04 -4.57
C VAL A 151 16.53 -10.16 -5.71
N GLU A 152 16.24 -10.76 -6.85
CA GLU A 152 15.68 -10.05 -8.02
C GLU A 152 14.16 -9.84 -7.93
N ARG A 153 13.47 -10.67 -7.15
CA ARG A 153 12.01 -10.68 -7.03
C ARG A 153 11.58 -10.95 -5.59
N ASP A 154 10.26 -10.90 -5.39
CA ASP A 154 9.64 -11.08 -4.07
C ASP A 154 10.08 -10.02 -3.07
N ILE A 155 10.16 -8.78 -3.58
CA ILE A 155 10.46 -7.58 -2.82
C ILE A 155 9.15 -6.82 -2.63
N TYR A 156 8.77 -6.56 -1.38
CA TYR A 156 7.53 -5.88 -1.04
C TYR A 156 7.82 -4.50 -0.44
N VAL A 157 7.11 -3.49 -0.90
CA VAL A 157 7.23 -2.12 -0.39
C VAL A 157 6.23 -1.89 0.75
N ALA A 158 6.66 -1.16 1.77
CA ALA A 158 5.82 -0.73 2.88
C ALA A 158 6.25 0.63 3.40
N LYS A 159 5.31 1.40 3.95
CA LYS A 159 5.60 2.66 4.62
C LYS A 159 5.39 2.50 6.12
N ILE A 160 6.43 2.75 6.90
CA ILE A 160 6.45 2.62 8.36
C ILE A 160 6.98 3.94 8.92
N GLU A 161 6.23 4.57 9.83
CA GLU A 161 6.56 5.87 10.41
C GLU A 161 6.93 6.93 9.35
N GLY A 162 6.18 6.95 8.26
CA GLY A 162 6.36 7.90 7.17
C GLY A 162 7.56 7.61 6.25
N ARG A 163 8.33 6.55 6.48
CA ARG A 163 9.49 6.15 5.68
C ARG A 163 9.21 4.89 4.88
N VAL A 164 9.77 4.81 3.68
CA VAL A 164 9.62 3.63 2.81
C VAL A 164 10.69 2.59 3.15
N TYR A 165 10.23 1.36 3.29
CA TYR A 165 11.05 0.17 3.52
C TYR A 165 10.68 -0.93 2.53
N PHE A 166 11.61 -1.85 2.32
CA PHE A 166 11.45 -2.97 1.41
C PHE A 166 11.68 -4.28 2.17
N ALA A 167 10.67 -5.13 2.18
CA ALA A 167 10.74 -6.45 2.80
C ALA A 167 11.14 -7.50 1.77
N THR A 168 12.10 -8.34 2.12
CA THR A 168 12.60 -9.45 1.31
C THR A 168 12.70 -10.71 2.17
N SER A 169 12.92 -11.87 1.55
CA SER A 169 13.24 -13.13 2.27
C SER A 169 14.53 -13.08 3.09
N HIS A 170 15.36 -12.05 2.90
CA HIS A 170 16.66 -11.89 3.59
C HIS A 170 16.66 -10.71 4.56
N GLY A 171 15.52 -10.10 4.81
CA GLY A 171 15.38 -8.99 5.74
C GLY A 171 14.79 -7.73 5.12
N ILE A 172 14.87 -6.65 5.89
CA ILE A 172 14.34 -5.34 5.54
C ILE A 172 15.46 -4.46 5.00
N TYR A 173 15.16 -3.78 3.91
CA TYR A 173 16.05 -2.87 3.21
C TYR A 173 15.48 -1.46 3.19
N LYS A 174 16.35 -0.47 3.00
CA LYS A 174 16.01 0.94 2.78
C LYS A 174 16.80 1.49 1.60
N TYR A 175 16.27 2.51 0.96
CA TYR A 175 16.94 3.22 -0.11
C TYR A 175 17.96 4.22 0.43
N ASN A 176 19.17 4.18 -0.11
CA ASN A 176 20.22 5.18 0.13
C ASN A 176 20.30 6.11 -1.08
N ILE A 177 19.75 7.33 -0.96
CA ILE A 177 19.69 8.29 -2.05
C ILE A 177 21.08 8.76 -2.53
N HIS A 178 22.08 8.79 -1.66
CA HIS A 178 23.44 9.26 -2.01
C HIS A 178 24.20 8.25 -2.87
N LYS A 179 23.90 6.98 -2.69
CA LYS A 179 24.53 5.88 -3.45
C LYS A 179 23.64 5.38 -4.59
N ASP A 180 22.37 5.79 -4.61
CA ASP A 180 21.32 5.25 -5.48
C ASP A 180 21.23 3.71 -5.41
N MET A 181 21.29 3.18 -4.16
CA MET A 181 21.39 1.76 -3.85
C MET A 181 20.49 1.39 -2.69
N MET A 182 20.11 0.12 -2.63
CA MET A 182 19.43 -0.47 -1.50
C MET A 182 20.44 -0.98 -0.46
N GLU A 183 20.17 -0.72 0.81
CA GLU A 183 21.00 -1.13 1.94
C GLU A 183 20.16 -1.87 2.99
N PRO A 184 20.71 -2.91 3.66
CA PRO A 184 20.05 -3.54 4.79
C PRO A 184 19.71 -2.51 5.88
N CYS A 185 18.50 -2.57 6.40
CA CYS A 185 18.08 -1.75 7.53
C CYS A 185 18.31 -2.51 8.85
N SER A 186 19.50 -2.39 9.42
CA SER A 186 19.88 -3.13 10.63
C SER A 186 18.91 -2.92 11.79
N ASP A 187 18.46 -1.68 11.98
CA ASP A 187 17.56 -1.34 13.08
C ASP A 187 16.21 -2.06 12.96
N MET A 188 15.61 -2.06 11.77
CA MET A 188 14.32 -2.75 11.53
C MET A 188 14.50 -4.27 11.56
N ASN A 189 15.64 -4.80 11.07
CA ASN A 189 15.95 -6.20 11.13
C ASN A 189 16.14 -6.68 12.58
N ASN A 190 16.82 -5.88 13.43
CA ASN A 190 16.97 -6.19 14.85
C ASN A 190 15.63 -6.15 15.58
N LEU A 191 14.74 -5.22 15.24
CA LEU A 191 13.41 -5.12 15.82
C LEU A 191 12.58 -6.38 15.61
N LEU A 192 12.76 -7.07 14.47
CA LEU A 192 12.07 -8.29 14.09
C LEU A 192 12.94 -9.57 14.25
N ASN A 193 14.07 -9.49 14.97
CA ASN A 193 15.06 -10.59 15.16
C ASN A 193 15.68 -11.15 13.85
N GLY A 194 15.55 -10.46 12.74
CA GLY A 194 16.33 -10.69 11.52
C GLY A 194 16.14 -11.99 10.73
N THR A 195 15.28 -12.90 11.17
CA THR A 195 15.27 -14.29 10.67
C THR A 195 14.06 -14.70 9.85
N ALA A 196 12.97 -13.97 9.89
CA ALA A 196 11.75 -14.36 9.18
C ALA A 196 11.79 -13.92 7.70
N PRO A 197 11.35 -14.77 6.75
CA PRO A 197 11.13 -14.36 5.39
C PRO A 197 9.92 -13.42 5.32
N TYR A 198 10.17 -12.13 5.31
CA TYR A 198 9.12 -11.10 5.30
C TYR A 198 8.43 -11.06 3.95
N THR A 199 7.12 -11.23 3.94
CA THR A 199 6.30 -11.04 2.75
C THR A 199 5.52 -9.74 2.79
N ARG A 200 5.24 -9.21 4.00
CA ARG A 200 4.53 -7.94 4.16
C ARG A 200 4.87 -7.30 5.49
N LEU A 201 5.00 -5.98 5.48
CA LEU A 201 5.11 -5.16 6.67
C LEU A 201 3.89 -4.25 6.76
N LEU A 202 3.34 -4.11 7.97
CA LEU A 202 2.21 -3.24 8.26
C LEU A 202 2.51 -2.44 9.52
N GLU A 203 2.12 -1.18 9.53
CA GLU A 203 2.07 -0.35 10.73
C GLU A 203 0.64 -0.30 11.25
N TYR A 204 0.48 -0.56 12.53
CA TYR A 204 -0.80 -0.37 13.22
C TYR A 204 -0.59 0.25 14.59
N HIS A 205 -0.96 1.50 14.74
CA HIS A 205 -0.63 2.33 15.92
C HIS A 205 0.90 2.38 16.16
N ASP A 206 1.34 1.92 17.32
CA ASP A 206 2.75 1.81 17.74
C ASP A 206 3.37 0.44 17.43
N ARG A 207 2.72 -0.37 16.60
CA ARG A 207 3.11 -1.74 16.30
C ARG A 207 3.58 -1.90 14.86
N LEU A 208 4.70 -2.58 14.71
CA LEU A 208 5.14 -3.15 13.43
C LEU A 208 4.65 -4.59 13.37
N ILE A 209 3.91 -4.94 12.33
CA ILE A 209 3.44 -6.30 12.07
C ILE A 209 4.16 -6.79 10.83
N SER A 210 4.89 -7.89 10.96
CA SER A 210 5.53 -8.60 9.85
C SER A 210 4.78 -9.89 9.59
N LEU A 211 4.41 -10.08 8.33
CA LEU A 211 3.77 -11.30 7.86
C LEU A 211 4.78 -12.11 7.06
N SER A 212 4.82 -13.41 7.33
CA SER A 212 5.52 -14.39 6.52
C SER A 212 4.61 -15.58 6.21
N PRO A 213 4.99 -16.51 5.33
CA PRO A 213 4.20 -17.72 5.09
C PRO A 213 4.03 -18.61 6.32
N TYR A 214 4.85 -18.43 7.37
CA TYR A 214 4.94 -19.35 8.51
C TYR A 214 4.56 -18.69 9.83
N GLU A 215 4.64 -17.36 9.94
CA GLU A 215 4.44 -16.66 11.21
C GLU A 215 3.97 -15.21 11.04
N ILE A 216 3.38 -14.68 12.09
CA ILE A 216 3.08 -13.27 12.27
C ILE A 216 3.94 -12.77 13.43
N CYS A 217 4.83 -11.83 13.15
CA CYS A 217 5.63 -11.16 14.17
C CYS A 217 5.07 -9.77 14.47
N ILE A 218 4.95 -9.44 15.77
CA ILE A 218 4.48 -8.13 16.21
C ILE A 218 5.54 -7.53 17.11
N ALA A 219 6.08 -6.37 16.72
CA ALA A 219 7.06 -5.62 17.49
C ALA A 219 6.52 -4.22 17.85
N ASN A 220 7.03 -3.64 18.93
CA ASN A 220 6.62 -2.32 19.38
C ASN A 220 7.57 -1.25 18.82
N LEU A 221 7.06 -0.37 17.96
CA LEU A 221 7.80 0.77 17.39
C LEU A 221 8.21 1.82 18.43
N GLY A 222 7.44 1.96 19.51
CA GLY A 222 7.74 2.89 20.60
C GLY A 222 9.02 2.54 21.38
N THR A 223 9.37 1.26 21.48
CA THR A 223 10.64 0.80 22.08
C THR A 223 11.83 0.98 21.14
N TYR A 224 11.62 0.89 19.85
CA TYR A 224 12.58 1.22 18.81
C TYR A 224 13.09 2.65 18.93
N LYS A 225 12.20 3.61 19.17
CA LYS A 225 12.56 5.03 19.39
C LYS A 225 13.40 5.27 20.66
N ARG A 226 13.33 4.36 21.64
CA ARG A 226 14.00 4.52 22.95
C ARG A 226 15.28 3.68 23.12
N GLY A 227 15.66 2.87 22.11
CA GLY A 227 16.84 1.99 22.19
C GLY A 227 16.74 0.86 23.22
N ALA A 228 15.51 0.49 23.63
CA ALA A 228 15.28 -0.59 24.61
C ALA A 228 15.02 -1.94 23.91
N ASN A 229 15.47 -3.03 24.56
CA ASN A 229 15.20 -4.42 24.11
C ASN A 229 13.70 -4.67 23.97
N THR A 230 13.27 -5.07 22.79
CA THR A 230 11.88 -5.37 22.46
C THR A 230 11.52 -6.80 22.77
N SER A 231 10.37 -7.02 23.41
CA SER A 231 9.76 -8.34 23.45
C SER A 231 9.02 -8.58 22.12
N ILE A 232 9.36 -9.66 21.44
CA ILE A 232 8.68 -10.10 20.23
C ILE A 232 7.72 -11.21 20.62
N ASN A 233 6.47 -11.04 20.23
CA ASN A 233 5.47 -12.10 20.33
C ASN A 233 5.28 -12.69 18.92
N SER A 234 5.74 -13.90 18.68
CA SER A 234 5.42 -14.69 17.50
C SER A 234 4.16 -15.52 17.78
N ILE A 235 3.21 -15.48 16.89
CA ILE A 235 2.01 -16.32 16.92
C ILE A 235 2.20 -17.35 15.80
N PRO A 236 2.42 -18.64 16.14
CA PRO A 236 2.46 -19.70 15.13
C PRO A 236 1.11 -19.83 14.43
N GLN A 237 1.12 -20.16 13.17
CA GLN A 237 -0.10 -20.50 12.41
C GLN A 237 -0.61 -21.88 12.78
#